data_7d8015ff2e05aeaa4595bff88f90b017
#
_entry.id   7d8015ff2e05aeaa4595bff88f90b017
#
_cell.length_a   1.000
_cell.length_b   1.000
_cell.length_c   1.000
_cell.angle_alpha   90.00
_cell.angle_beta   90.00
_cell.angle_gamma   90.00
#
_symmetry.space_group_name_H-M   'P 1'
#
loop_
_entity.id
_entity.type
_entity.pdbx_description
1 polymer ?
#
loop_
_entity_poly.entity_id
_entity_poly.type
_entity_poly.pdbx_seq_one_letter_code
_entity_poly.pdbx_strand_id
1 'polypeptide(L)'
;MKLVAISGYFDPIHVGHIEYIKLAKKLGDKLVVIVNNDHQSKLKKGKSFMNESDRLEIVKSIIWVDDAIISIDKDGTVCKSIELIKPNIFANGGDRKNKEIPESIICNKLGIKIIDGLGKKIRSSSHY
;
A
#
# COMPACT_ATOMS: atom_id res chain seq x y z
N MET A 1 17.73 11.02 0.59
CA MET A 1 16.95 10.11 -0.25
C MET A 1 15.54 9.98 0.30
N LYS A 2 14.55 10.08 -0.57
CA LYS A 2 13.16 9.96 -0.13
C LYS A 2 12.65 8.54 -0.35
N LEU A 3 12.18 7.92 0.72
CA LEU A 3 11.58 6.60 0.69
C LEU A 3 10.06 6.75 0.73
N VAL A 4 9.39 6.18 -0.24
CA VAL A 4 7.93 6.16 -0.33
C VAL A 4 7.43 4.77 0.02
N ALA A 5 6.39 4.70 0.84
CA ALA A 5 5.72 3.44 1.14
C ALA A 5 4.26 3.51 0.71
N ILE A 6 3.76 2.42 0.20
CA ILE A 6 2.33 2.23 -0.07
C ILE A 6 1.92 0.88 0.47
N SER A 7 0.63 0.68 0.62
CA SER A 7 0.12 -0.60 1.07
C SER A 7 -1.07 -1.02 0.22
N GLY A 8 -1.36 -2.30 0.20
CA GLY A 8 -2.51 -2.82 -0.51
C GLY A 8 -2.64 -4.31 -0.34
N TYR A 9 -3.80 -4.82 -0.71
CA TYR A 9 -4.06 -6.25 -0.65
C TYR A 9 -3.58 -6.95 -1.91
N PHE A 10 -3.73 -6.30 -3.08
CA PHE A 10 -3.32 -6.86 -4.37
C PHE A 10 -3.88 -8.28 -4.58
N ASP A 11 -5.14 -8.46 -4.28
CA ASP A 11 -5.76 -9.77 -4.21
C ASP A 11 -7.08 -9.80 -5.00
N PRO A 12 -7.04 -9.96 -6.32
CA PRO A 12 -5.85 -10.05 -7.16
C PRO A 12 -5.30 -8.67 -7.54
N ILE A 13 -4.08 -8.66 -8.05
CA ILE A 13 -3.49 -7.44 -8.60
C ILE A 13 -4.10 -7.17 -9.98
N HIS A 14 -4.28 -5.90 -10.29
CA HIS A 14 -4.82 -5.50 -11.60
C HIS A 14 -4.16 -4.21 -12.05
N VAL A 15 -4.54 -3.74 -13.25
CA VAL A 15 -3.87 -2.59 -13.88
C VAL A 15 -3.97 -1.31 -13.05
N GLY A 16 -5.04 -1.15 -12.28
CA GLY A 16 -5.17 -0.01 -11.38
C GLY A 16 -4.09 0.01 -10.31
N HIS A 17 -3.71 -1.17 -9.82
CA HIS A 17 -2.60 -1.28 -8.88
C HIS A 17 -1.27 -0.89 -9.52
N ILE A 18 -1.07 -1.26 -10.79
CA ILE A 18 0.15 -0.91 -11.52
C ILE A 18 0.27 0.61 -11.65
N GLU A 19 -0.83 1.28 -12.01
CA GLU A 19 -0.84 2.74 -12.11
C GLU A 19 -0.54 3.40 -10.77
N TYR A 20 -1.14 2.89 -9.71
CA TYR A 20 -0.92 3.37 -8.36
C TYR A 20 0.56 3.25 -7.97
N ILE A 21 1.16 2.08 -8.22
CA ILE A 21 2.56 1.82 -7.92
C ILE A 21 3.46 2.77 -8.71
N LYS A 22 3.19 2.93 -10.00
CA LYS A 22 3.96 3.82 -10.86
C LYS A 22 3.94 5.25 -10.37
N LEU A 23 2.76 5.74 -10.01
CA LEU A 23 2.61 7.10 -9.50
C LEU A 23 3.30 7.29 -8.16
N ALA A 24 3.22 6.28 -7.29
CA ALA A 24 3.88 6.33 -5.99
C ALA A 24 5.40 6.41 -6.15
N LYS A 25 5.96 5.66 -7.08
CA LYS A 25 7.41 5.70 -7.31
C LYS A 25 7.89 7.10 -7.69
N LYS A 26 7.06 7.85 -8.42
CA LYS A 26 7.42 9.20 -8.84
C LYS A 26 7.51 10.20 -7.69
N LEU A 27 7.01 9.85 -6.52
CA LEU A 27 7.00 10.76 -5.37
C LEU A 27 8.35 10.80 -4.64
N GLY A 28 9.22 9.85 -4.90
CA GLY A 28 10.52 9.79 -4.22
C GLY A 28 11.55 9.00 -4.98
N ASP A 29 12.58 8.58 -4.26
CA ASP A 29 13.71 7.88 -4.87
C ASP A 29 13.54 6.37 -4.82
N LYS A 30 12.95 5.87 -3.76
CA LYS A 30 12.71 4.43 -3.59
C LYS A 30 11.28 4.18 -3.16
N LEU A 31 10.74 3.07 -3.62
CA LEU A 31 9.38 2.65 -3.28
C LEU A 31 9.41 1.30 -2.60
N VAL A 32 8.82 1.22 -1.42
CA VAL A 32 8.57 -0.05 -0.74
C VAL A 32 7.06 -0.28 -0.70
N VAL A 33 6.63 -1.48 -1.02
CA VAL A 33 5.22 -1.84 -1.02
C VAL A 33 4.95 -2.78 0.15
N ILE A 34 3.95 -2.43 0.96
CA ILE A 34 3.50 -3.27 2.06
C ILE A 34 2.32 -4.09 1.54
N VAL A 35 2.51 -5.40 1.44
CA VAL A 35 1.45 -6.31 0.99
C VAL A 35 0.69 -6.80 2.21
N ASN A 36 -0.60 -6.54 2.28
CA ASN A 36 -1.40 -7.00 3.41
C ASN A 36 -1.38 -8.53 3.46
N ASN A 37 -1.19 -9.08 4.67
CA ASN A 37 -1.02 -10.52 4.83
C ASN A 37 -2.34 -11.27 4.71
N ASP A 38 -2.26 -12.60 4.68
CA ASP A 38 -3.44 -13.45 4.51
C ASP A 38 -4.44 -13.30 5.66
N HIS A 39 -3.95 -13.13 6.87
CA HIS A 39 -4.83 -12.89 8.02
C HIS A 39 -5.68 -11.62 7.80
N GLN A 40 -5.04 -10.56 7.32
CA GLN A 40 -5.74 -9.31 7.02
C GLN A 40 -6.74 -9.48 5.88
N SER A 41 -6.40 -10.25 4.86
CA SER A 41 -7.33 -10.55 3.77
C SER A 41 -8.56 -11.27 4.28
N LYS A 42 -8.37 -12.20 5.20
CA LYS A 42 -9.50 -12.93 5.81
C LYS A 42 -10.38 -12.01 6.64
N LEU A 43 -9.78 -11.06 7.36
CA LEU A 43 -10.56 -10.08 8.12
C LEU A 43 -11.42 -9.22 7.22
N LYS A 44 -10.90 -8.85 6.05
CA LYS A 44 -11.61 -7.95 5.15
C LYS A 44 -12.61 -8.67 4.26
N LYS A 45 -12.24 -9.81 3.70
CA LYS A 45 -13.03 -10.50 2.66
C LYS A 45 -13.48 -11.89 3.05
N GLY A 46 -13.10 -12.38 4.20
CA GLY A 46 -13.41 -13.73 4.62
C GLY A 46 -12.45 -14.79 4.10
N LYS A 47 -11.71 -14.50 3.06
CA LYS A 47 -10.72 -15.42 2.50
C LYS A 47 -9.74 -14.67 1.61
N SER A 48 -8.62 -15.30 1.32
CA SER A 48 -7.65 -14.76 0.36
C SER A 48 -7.89 -15.41 -0.99
N PHE A 49 -7.89 -14.61 -2.05
CA PHE A 49 -7.96 -15.12 -3.41
C PHE A 49 -6.60 -15.71 -3.82
N MET A 50 -5.53 -14.98 -3.50
CA MET A 50 -4.15 -15.42 -3.72
C MET A 50 -3.43 -15.36 -2.38
N ASN A 51 -2.57 -16.35 -2.11
CA ASN A 51 -1.84 -16.32 -0.85
C ASN A 51 -0.81 -15.20 -0.83
N GLU A 52 -0.38 -14.83 0.38
CA GLU A 52 0.50 -13.68 0.55
C GLU A 52 1.86 -13.84 -0.14
N SER A 53 2.39 -15.06 -0.19
CA SER A 53 3.67 -15.31 -0.84
C SER A 53 3.61 -15.05 -2.33
N ASP A 54 2.53 -15.46 -2.97
CA ASP A 54 2.35 -15.23 -4.41
C ASP A 54 2.15 -13.75 -4.69
N ARG A 55 1.37 -13.08 -3.87
CA ARG A 55 1.13 -11.63 -4.04
C ARG A 55 2.43 -10.86 -3.87
N LEU A 56 3.22 -11.23 -2.88
CA LEU A 56 4.52 -10.59 -2.66
C LEU A 56 5.44 -10.77 -3.87
N GLU A 57 5.49 -11.98 -4.40
CA GLU A 57 6.34 -12.29 -5.55
C GLU A 57 5.95 -11.47 -6.77
N ILE A 58 4.66 -11.35 -7.03
CA ILE A 58 4.17 -10.57 -8.17
C ILE A 58 4.52 -9.09 -7.98
N VAL A 59 4.29 -8.55 -6.80
CA VAL A 59 4.57 -7.15 -6.51
C VAL A 59 6.06 -6.86 -6.64
N LYS A 60 6.90 -7.74 -6.14
CA LYS A 60 8.37 -7.57 -6.25
C LYS A 60 8.86 -7.57 -7.68
N SER A 61 8.12 -8.19 -8.57
CA SER A 61 8.50 -8.30 -9.98
C SER A 61 8.19 -7.03 -10.78
N ILE A 62 7.49 -6.09 -10.18
CA ILE A 62 7.12 -4.86 -10.87
C ILE A 62 8.31 -3.91 -10.91
N ILE A 63 8.59 -3.38 -12.10
CA ILE A 63 9.80 -2.59 -12.33
C ILE A 63 9.95 -1.38 -11.42
N TRP A 64 8.84 -0.77 -11.00
CA TRP A 64 8.90 0.42 -10.14
C TRP A 64 9.03 0.13 -8.66
N VAL A 65 8.96 -1.14 -8.27
CA VAL A 65 9.04 -1.55 -6.87
C VAL A 65 10.50 -1.84 -6.52
N ASP A 66 11.03 -1.09 -5.56
CA ASP A 66 12.41 -1.32 -5.10
C ASP A 66 12.44 -2.42 -4.05
N ASP A 67 11.42 -2.51 -3.23
CA ASP A 67 11.30 -3.58 -2.23
C ASP A 67 9.83 -3.78 -1.89
N ALA A 68 9.52 -4.94 -1.36
CA ALA A 68 8.17 -5.26 -0.91
C ALA A 68 8.25 -6.16 0.31
N ILE A 69 7.34 -5.97 1.24
CA ILE A 69 7.27 -6.79 2.44
C ILE A 69 5.82 -7.20 2.69
N ILE A 70 5.66 -8.29 3.40
CA ILE A 70 4.35 -8.69 3.91
C ILE A 70 4.14 -7.96 5.22
N SER A 71 2.96 -7.35 5.41
CA SER A 71 2.69 -6.57 6.61
C SER A 71 2.85 -7.43 7.86
N ILE A 72 3.31 -6.80 8.94
CA ILE A 72 3.46 -7.46 10.23
C ILE A 72 2.27 -7.21 11.15
N ASP A 73 1.30 -6.44 10.67
CA ASP A 73 0.11 -6.09 11.45
C ASP A 73 -0.88 -7.24 11.49
N LYS A 74 -1.65 -7.29 12.56
CA LYS A 74 -2.68 -8.33 12.74
C LYS A 74 -4.08 -7.80 12.65
N ASP A 75 -4.24 -6.48 12.62
CA ASP A 75 -5.53 -5.83 12.44
C ASP A 75 -5.68 -5.37 10.98
N GLY A 76 -6.69 -4.60 10.70
CA GLY A 76 -6.94 -4.11 9.34
C GLY A 76 -6.08 -2.94 8.90
N THR A 77 -5.05 -2.58 9.67
CA THR A 77 -4.19 -1.44 9.37
C THR A 77 -2.78 -1.91 9.02
N VAL A 78 -1.93 -0.98 8.60
CA VAL A 78 -0.51 -1.26 8.39
C VAL A 78 0.37 -0.37 9.26
N CYS A 79 -0.18 0.06 10.40
CA CYS A 79 0.51 0.98 11.28
C CYS A 79 1.84 0.46 11.79
N LYS A 80 1.91 -0.80 12.21
CA LYS A 80 3.15 -1.40 12.69
C LYS A 80 4.17 -1.53 11.59
N SER A 81 3.71 -1.85 10.38
CA SER A 81 4.60 -1.96 9.22
C SER A 81 5.18 -0.61 8.87
N ILE A 82 4.38 0.46 8.91
CA ILE A 82 4.85 1.83 8.69
C ILE A 82 5.88 2.20 9.73
N GLU A 83 5.62 1.87 10.98
CA GLU A 83 6.54 2.15 12.09
C GLU A 83 7.88 1.46 11.89
N LEU A 84 7.85 0.25 11.37
CA LEU A 84 9.07 -0.52 11.08
C LEU A 84 9.88 0.10 9.94
N ILE A 85 9.20 0.50 8.88
CA ILE A 85 9.86 1.05 7.68
C ILE A 85 10.29 2.49 7.86
N LYS A 86 9.48 3.29 8.52
CA LYS A 86 9.69 4.72 8.71
C LYS A 86 9.98 5.44 7.40
N PRO A 87 9.04 5.38 6.45
CA PRO A 87 9.24 6.06 5.17
C PRO A 87 9.17 7.58 5.34
N ASN A 88 9.65 8.30 4.35
CA ASN A 88 9.48 9.76 4.33
C ASN A 88 8.06 10.13 3.92
N ILE A 89 7.46 9.34 3.03
CA ILE A 89 6.13 9.57 2.49
C ILE A 89 5.35 8.25 2.55
N PHE A 90 4.11 8.34 3.00
CA PHE A 90 3.17 7.23 2.89
C PHE A 90 2.04 7.67 1.95
N ALA A 91 1.90 7.01 0.82
CA ALA A 91 0.94 7.39 -0.19
C ALA A 91 -0.27 6.46 -0.18
N ASN A 92 -1.45 7.02 -0.36
CA ASN A 92 -2.70 6.28 -0.44
C ASN A 92 -3.33 6.48 -1.81
N GLY A 93 -3.97 5.42 -2.30
CA GLY A 93 -4.76 5.52 -3.51
C GLY A 93 -6.21 5.81 -3.19
N GLY A 94 -6.98 6.15 -4.23
CA GLY A 94 -8.41 6.29 -4.13
C GLY A 94 -8.91 7.45 -3.29
N ASP A 95 -10.09 7.28 -2.74
CA ASP A 95 -10.83 8.34 -2.08
C ASP A 95 -10.73 8.25 -0.56
N ARG A 96 -9.54 8.37 -0.04
CA ARG A 96 -9.35 8.34 1.41
C ARG A 96 -9.27 9.73 2.04
N LYS A 97 -9.36 10.75 1.22
CA LYS A 97 -9.30 12.12 1.73
C LYS A 97 -10.46 12.39 2.68
N ASN A 98 -10.21 13.27 3.65
CA ASN A 98 -11.20 13.66 4.65
C ASN A 98 -11.59 12.56 5.62
N LYS A 99 -10.88 11.44 5.62
CA LYS A 99 -11.12 10.38 6.60
C LYS A 99 -9.92 10.25 7.50
N GLU A 100 -10.17 10.20 8.79
CA GLU A 100 -9.12 9.84 9.73
C GLU A 100 -8.97 8.33 9.66
N ILE A 101 -7.82 7.89 9.22
CA ILE A 101 -7.48 6.48 9.20
C ILE A 101 -6.35 6.25 10.19
N PRO A 102 -6.23 5.05 10.75
CA PRO A 102 -5.18 4.77 11.73
C PRO A 102 -3.78 5.10 11.21
N GLU A 103 -3.55 4.86 9.91
CA GLU A 103 -2.26 5.18 9.29
C GLU A 103 -1.95 6.66 9.34
N SER A 104 -2.97 7.52 9.23
CA SER A 104 -2.77 8.97 9.32
C SER A 104 -2.27 9.37 10.69
N ILE A 105 -2.81 8.76 11.72
CA ILE A 105 -2.43 9.06 13.11
C ILE A 105 -0.96 8.71 13.33
N ILE A 106 -0.54 7.51 12.93
CA ILE A 106 0.85 7.08 13.14
C ILE A 106 1.81 7.90 12.28
N CYS A 107 1.42 8.24 11.06
CA CYS A 107 2.26 9.06 10.18
C CYS A 107 2.47 10.45 10.77
N ASN A 108 1.41 11.07 11.27
CA ASN A 108 1.52 12.38 11.92
C ASN A 108 2.46 12.33 13.12
N LYS A 109 2.33 11.27 13.91
CA LYS A 109 3.18 11.09 15.09
C LYS A 109 4.65 10.95 14.73
N LEU A 110 4.94 10.27 13.62
CA LEU A 110 6.32 10.01 13.19
C LEU A 110 6.87 11.06 12.23
N GLY A 111 6.08 12.06 11.89
CA GLY A 111 6.53 13.09 10.96
C GLY A 111 6.57 12.62 9.51
N ILE A 112 5.78 11.62 9.17
CA ILE A 112 5.71 11.07 7.81
C ILE A 112 4.66 11.84 7.02
N LYS A 113 5.03 12.28 5.82
CA LYS A 113 4.09 13.00 4.95
C LYS A 113 3.11 12.02 4.33
N ILE A 114 1.82 12.38 4.33
CA ILE A 114 0.78 11.56 3.72
C ILE A 114 0.33 12.21 2.42
N ILE A 115 0.22 11.41 1.36
CA ILE A 115 -0.31 11.85 0.08
C ILE A 115 -1.49 10.95 -0.27
N ASP A 116 -2.66 11.54 -0.48
CA ASP A 116 -3.89 10.81 -0.78
C ASP A 116 -4.29 10.97 -2.24
N GLY A 117 -5.21 10.12 -2.67
CA GLY A 117 -5.86 10.25 -3.97
C GLY A 117 -5.02 9.84 -5.17
N LEU A 118 -3.98 9.08 -4.93
CA LEU A 118 -3.07 8.66 -5.99
C LEU A 118 -3.79 7.72 -6.96
N GLY A 119 -3.83 8.09 -8.22
CA GLY A 119 -4.41 7.23 -9.25
C GLY A 119 -5.92 7.16 -9.29
N LYS A 120 -6.62 7.92 -8.45
CA LYS A 120 -8.07 7.80 -8.35
C LYS A 120 -8.83 8.17 -9.62
N LYS A 121 -8.26 9.01 -10.46
CA LYS A 121 -8.92 9.46 -11.69
C LYS A 121 -8.52 8.63 -12.91
N ILE A 122 -7.66 7.67 -12.75
CA ILE A 122 -7.17 6.86 -13.86
C ILE A 122 -8.09 5.67 -14.09
N ARG A 123 -8.40 4.96 -13.00
CA ARG A 123 -9.28 3.79 -13.03
C ARG A 123 -10.07 3.75 -11.74
N SER A 124 -11.28 3.25 -11.81
CA SER A 124 -12.04 2.97 -10.60
C SER A 124 -12.41 1.49 -10.60
N SER A 125 -12.70 0.95 -9.43
CA SER A 125 -13.06 -0.45 -9.30
C SER A 125 -14.36 -0.78 -10.03
N SER A 126 -15.20 0.20 -10.30
CA SER A 126 -16.44 -0.02 -11.01
C SER A 126 -16.24 -0.36 -12.50
N HIS A 127 -15.03 -0.18 -13.00
CA HIS A 127 -14.69 -0.54 -14.37
C HIS A 127 -14.23 -2.00 -14.52
N TYR A 128 -14.18 -2.74 -13.45
CA TYR A 128 -13.71 -4.12 -13.46
C TYR A 128 -14.72 -5.13 -12.99
#